data_0add7bb6a847b5187ff0bf211e1eaab5
#
_entry.id   0add7bb6a847b5187ff0bf211e1eaab5
#
_cell.length_a   1.000
_cell.length_b   1.000
_cell.length_c   1.000
_cell.angle_alpha   90.00
_cell.angle_beta   90.00
_cell.angle_gamma   90.00
#
_symmetry.space_group_name_H-M   'P 1'
#
loop_
_entity.id
_entity.type
_entity.pdbx_description
1 polymer ?
#
loop_
_entity_poly.entity_id
_entity_poly.type
_entity_poly.pdbx_seq_one_letter_code
_entity_poly.pdbx_strand_id
1 'polypeptide(L)'
;MVTRRIGNVMEADIHGMNPTQARRELLGLLDRLPDGVTELRVIHGYRGGDSLRSMVQQSLAHPRIARKMQSFLNEGETKIFLKAKK
;
A
#
# COMPACT_ATOMS: atom_id res chain seq x y z
N MET A 1 -10.87 -2.68 3.62
CA MET A 1 -9.59 -1.94 3.84
C MET A 1 -9.84 -0.82 4.83
N VAL A 2 -8.98 -0.71 5.81
CA VAL A 2 -9.05 0.37 6.80
C VAL A 2 -7.90 1.32 6.53
N THR A 3 -8.19 2.61 6.45
CA THR A 3 -7.17 3.61 6.17
C THR A 3 -7.06 4.62 7.31
N ARG A 4 -5.85 5.15 7.49
CA ARG A 4 -5.59 6.18 8.49
C ARG A 4 -4.49 7.10 7.98
N ARG A 5 -4.75 8.41 8.00
CA ARG A 5 -3.76 9.38 7.59
C ARG A 5 -3.00 9.92 8.80
N ILE A 6 -1.68 9.91 8.71
CA ILE A 6 -0.79 10.47 9.74
C ILE A 6 0.17 11.42 9.01
N GLY A 7 -0.12 12.72 9.05
CA GLY A 7 0.70 13.68 8.33
C GLY A 7 0.69 13.43 6.84
N ASN A 8 1.87 13.19 6.26
CA ASN A 8 2.01 12.91 4.83
C ASN A 8 2.03 11.42 4.52
N VAL A 9 1.67 10.57 5.48
CA VAL A 9 1.62 9.11 5.31
C VAL A 9 0.18 8.66 5.39
N MET A 10 -0.23 7.84 4.43
CA MET A 10 -1.51 7.14 4.48
C MET A 10 -1.24 5.68 4.78
N GLU A 11 -1.83 5.15 5.86
CA GLU A 11 -1.79 3.72 6.14
C GLU A 11 -3.01 3.05 5.53
N ALA A 12 -2.82 1.89 4.94
CA ALA A 12 -3.91 1.08 4.41
C ALA A 12 -3.73 -0.34 4.92
N ASP A 13 -4.65 -0.78 5.74
CA ASP A 13 -4.61 -2.12 6.32
C ASP A 13 -5.48 -3.04 5.48
N ILE A 14 -4.84 -4.00 4.84
CA ILE A 14 -5.50 -4.97 3.98
C ILE A 14 -5.35 -6.41 4.50
N HIS A 15 -4.81 -6.60 5.70
CA HIS A 15 -4.58 -7.96 6.19
C HIS A 15 -5.90 -8.73 6.23
N GLY A 16 -5.83 -10.00 5.89
CA GLY A 16 -7.00 -10.86 5.86
C GLY A 16 -7.89 -10.71 4.63
N MET A 17 -7.61 -9.73 3.75
CA MET A 17 -8.41 -9.53 2.56
C MET A 17 -7.99 -10.49 1.44
N ASN A 18 -8.92 -10.72 0.51
CA ASN A 18 -8.62 -11.40 -0.73
C ASN A 18 -7.67 -10.52 -1.56
N PRO A 19 -6.58 -11.06 -2.13
CA PRO A 19 -5.61 -10.24 -2.88
C PRO A 19 -6.22 -9.49 -4.06
N THR A 20 -7.16 -10.07 -4.78
CA THR A 20 -7.81 -9.41 -5.91
C THR A 20 -8.61 -8.20 -5.43
N GLN A 21 -9.38 -8.37 -4.37
CA GLN A 21 -10.16 -7.28 -3.80
C GLN A 21 -9.24 -6.20 -3.21
N ALA A 22 -8.21 -6.61 -2.49
CA ALA A 22 -7.27 -5.66 -1.89
C ALA A 22 -6.58 -4.83 -2.97
N ARG A 23 -6.16 -5.47 -4.08
CA ARG A 23 -5.54 -4.76 -5.18
C ARG A 23 -6.47 -3.71 -5.76
N ARG A 24 -7.73 -4.06 -5.97
CA ARG A 24 -8.72 -3.12 -6.50
C ARG A 24 -8.89 -1.93 -5.59
N GLU A 25 -8.99 -2.18 -4.29
CA GLU A 25 -9.18 -1.08 -3.33
C GLU A 25 -7.94 -0.19 -3.22
N LEU A 26 -6.76 -0.79 -3.28
CA LEU A 26 -5.52 -0.01 -3.26
C LEU A 26 -5.38 0.86 -4.51
N LEU A 27 -5.75 0.34 -5.68
CA LEU A 27 -5.72 1.14 -6.90
C LEU A 27 -6.68 2.32 -6.81
N GLY A 28 -7.88 2.10 -6.29
CA GLY A 28 -8.84 3.18 -6.06
C GLY A 28 -8.32 4.22 -5.08
N LEU A 29 -7.66 3.77 -4.02
CA LEU A 29 -7.06 4.68 -3.06
C LEU A 29 -5.95 5.52 -3.71
N LEU A 30 -5.07 4.88 -4.50
CA LEU A 30 -4.01 5.60 -5.19
C LEU A 30 -4.56 6.66 -6.14
N ASP A 31 -5.71 6.39 -6.77
CA ASP A 31 -6.34 7.35 -7.66
C ASP A 31 -6.78 8.63 -6.94
N ARG A 32 -7.14 8.53 -5.67
CA ARG A 32 -7.72 9.66 -4.95
C ARG A 32 -6.85 10.27 -3.85
N LEU A 33 -5.63 9.75 -3.65
CA LEU A 33 -4.73 10.32 -2.64
C LEU A 33 -4.29 11.73 -3.04
N PRO A 34 -4.38 12.71 -2.13
CA PRO A 34 -3.94 14.07 -2.44
C PRO A 34 -2.41 14.17 -2.50
N ASP A 35 -1.93 15.28 -3.09
CA ASP A 35 -0.49 15.53 -3.22
C ASP A 35 0.23 15.58 -1.89
N GLY A 36 -0.45 16.00 -0.84
CA GLY A 36 0.18 16.05 0.49
C GLY A 36 0.53 14.70 1.06
N VAL A 37 0.03 13.61 0.47
CA VAL A 37 0.40 12.27 0.88
C VAL A 37 1.55 11.81 -0.01
N THR A 38 2.70 11.54 0.60
CA THR A 38 3.92 11.17 -0.12
C THR A 38 4.29 9.71 0.08
N GLU A 39 3.64 9.04 1.02
CA GLU A 39 3.92 7.64 1.31
C GLU A 39 2.62 6.91 1.59
N LEU A 40 2.46 5.74 0.97
CA LEU A 40 1.38 4.81 1.28
C LEU A 40 1.99 3.61 1.99
N ARG A 41 1.58 3.39 3.23
CA ARG A 41 2.10 2.29 4.02
C ARG A 41 1.04 1.20 4.05
N VAL A 42 1.34 0.07 3.41
CA VAL A 42 0.38 -1.02 3.28
C VAL A 42 0.68 -2.09 4.31
N ILE A 43 -0.30 -2.35 5.17
CA ILE A 43 -0.19 -3.38 6.21
C ILE A 43 -0.88 -4.61 5.66
N HIS A 44 -0.08 -5.58 5.19
CA HIS A 44 -0.60 -6.81 4.59
C HIS A 44 -0.52 -8.02 5.51
N GLY A 45 0.22 -7.88 6.60
CA GLY A 45 0.47 -9.01 7.48
C GLY A 45 1.53 -9.94 6.93
N TYR A 46 1.93 -10.91 7.73
CA TYR A 46 2.93 -11.89 7.30
C TYR A 46 2.58 -13.32 7.73
N ARG A 47 1.52 -13.48 8.52
CA ARG A 47 1.05 -14.80 8.92
C ARG A 47 -0.01 -15.28 7.93
N GLY A 48 -0.07 -16.58 7.73
CA GLY A 48 -1.07 -17.17 6.84
C GLY A 48 -0.71 -17.12 5.37
N GLY A 49 0.57 -16.87 5.06
CA GLY A 49 1.03 -16.84 3.68
C GLY A 49 1.47 -15.45 3.25
N ASP A 50 1.93 -15.35 2.02
CA ASP A 50 2.52 -14.12 1.50
C ASP A 50 1.83 -13.59 0.25
N SER A 51 0.61 -14.06 -0.06
CA SER A 51 -0.07 -13.65 -1.30
C SER A 51 -0.38 -12.16 -1.33
N LEU A 52 -0.78 -11.58 -0.20
CA LEU A 52 -1.01 -10.14 -0.14
C LEU A 52 0.28 -9.36 -0.29
N ARG A 53 1.34 -9.79 0.39
CA ARG A 53 2.65 -9.14 0.26
C ARG A 53 3.15 -9.21 -1.16
N SER A 54 3.07 -10.39 -1.77
CA SER A 54 3.50 -10.56 -3.16
C SER A 54 2.71 -9.69 -4.11
N MET A 55 1.40 -9.58 -3.90
CA MET A 55 0.56 -8.70 -4.72
C MET A 55 1.04 -7.25 -4.60
N VAL A 56 1.25 -6.77 -3.38
CA VAL A 56 1.66 -5.39 -3.16
C VAL A 56 3.04 -5.12 -3.74
N GLN A 57 3.99 -6.03 -3.51
CA GLN A 57 5.38 -5.80 -3.89
C GLN A 57 5.67 -6.09 -5.36
N GLN A 58 4.94 -7.02 -5.97
CA GLN A 58 5.27 -7.50 -7.30
C GLN A 58 4.24 -7.16 -8.37
N SER A 59 2.94 -7.18 -8.05
CA SER A 59 1.93 -7.01 -9.09
C SER A 59 1.17 -5.69 -9.02
N LEU A 60 1.20 -4.98 -7.89
CA LEU A 60 0.51 -3.70 -7.78
C LEU A 60 1.27 -2.65 -8.59
N ALA A 61 0.60 -2.06 -9.58
CA ALA A 61 1.18 -1.04 -10.43
C ALA A 61 0.23 0.14 -10.57
N HIS A 62 0.78 1.36 -10.50
CA HIS A 62 -0.01 2.58 -10.62
C HIS A 62 0.94 3.73 -10.95
N PRO A 63 0.50 4.71 -11.78
CA PRO A 63 1.37 5.82 -12.16
C PRO A 63 1.92 6.63 -10.99
N ARG A 64 1.23 6.66 -9.85
CA ARG A 64 1.70 7.41 -8.69
C ARG A 64 2.76 6.69 -7.89
N ILE A 65 3.02 5.42 -8.15
CA ILE A 65 4.02 4.66 -7.41
C ILE A 65 5.40 5.02 -7.94
N ALA A 66 6.23 5.62 -7.10
CA ALA A 66 7.62 5.89 -7.44
C ALA A 66 8.50 4.67 -7.18
N ARG A 67 8.35 4.09 -5.99
CA ARG A 67 9.08 2.88 -5.64
C ARG A 67 8.43 2.22 -4.43
N LYS A 68 8.81 0.97 -4.20
CA LYS A 68 8.32 0.20 -3.06
C LYS A 68 9.49 -0.27 -2.22
N MET A 69 9.27 -0.40 -0.91
CA MET A 69 10.31 -0.87 0.00
C MET A 69 9.66 -1.70 1.11
N GLN A 70 10.21 -2.90 1.34
CA GLN A 70 9.81 -3.68 2.49
C GLN A 70 10.18 -2.91 3.75
N SER A 71 9.25 -2.81 4.70
CA SER A 71 9.54 -2.14 5.96
C SER A 71 10.65 -2.89 6.69
N PHE A 72 11.65 -2.16 7.14
CA PHE A 72 12.81 -2.76 7.80
C PHE A 72 12.44 -3.40 9.13
N LEU A 73 11.53 -2.77 9.88
CA LEU A 73 11.18 -3.19 11.24
C LEU A 73 9.91 -4.02 11.30
N ASN A 74 9.18 -4.15 10.20
CA ASN A 74 7.88 -4.82 10.22
C ASN A 74 7.68 -5.60 8.93
N GLU A 75 7.79 -6.93 9.02
CA GLU A 75 7.65 -7.80 7.85
C GLU A 75 6.24 -7.82 7.29
N GLY A 76 5.25 -7.39 8.08
CA GLY A 76 3.86 -7.33 7.63
C GLY A 76 3.50 -6.04 6.92
N GLU A 77 4.48 -5.22 6.55
CA GLU A 77 4.23 -3.89 6.02
C GLU A 77 5.15 -3.59 4.84
N THR A 78 4.61 -2.93 3.82
CA THR A 78 5.38 -2.46 2.67
C THR A 78 5.14 -0.97 2.51
N LYS A 79 6.21 -0.21 2.35
CA LYS A 79 6.13 1.23 2.11
C LYS A 79 6.13 1.49 0.61
N ILE A 80 5.19 2.31 0.16
CA ILE A 80 5.11 2.74 -1.23
C ILE A 80 5.34 4.24 -1.26
N PHE A 81 6.42 4.66 -1.89
CA PHE A 81 6.73 6.08 -2.03
C PHE A 81 6.06 6.60 -3.28
N LEU A 82 5.42 7.76 -3.17
CA LEU A 82 4.52 8.28 -4.18
C LEU A 82 5.15 9.44 -4.93
N LYS A 83 4.80 9.53 -6.22
CA LYS A 83 5.12 10.70 -7.04
C LYS A 83 4.09 11.78 -6.76
N ALA A 84 4.49 13.04 -6.95
CA ALA A 84 3.55 14.14 -6.84
C ALA A 84 2.48 13.99 -7.92
N LYS A 85 1.27 14.35 -7.57
CA LYS A 85 0.14 14.33 -8.48
C LYS A 85 0.19 15.62 -9.32
N LYS A 86 0.12 15.45 -10.61
CA LYS A 86 0.17 16.60 -11.51
C LYS A 86 -1.15 16.79 -12.21
#